data_30fc592e73bf9efbc0fa51ef717e4ce4
#
_entry.id   30fc592e73bf9efbc0fa51ef717e4ce4
#
_cell.length_a   1.000
_cell.length_b   1.000
_cell.length_c   1.000
_cell.angle_alpha   90.00
_cell.angle_beta   90.00
_cell.angle_gamma   90.00
#
_symmetry.space_group_name_H-M   'P 1'
#
loop_
_entity.id
_entity.type
_entity.pdbx_description
1 polymer ?
#
loop_
_entity_poly.entity_id
_entity_poly.type
_entity_poly.pdbx_seq_one_letter_code
_entity_poly.pdbx_strand_id
1 'polypeptide(L)'
;NYVGETIDMAVNMGVKGILFISHIGKFVKLAAGIMNTHSHSADGRMEVLCAAAIRSGADLECAREILACNTTDEALHVLDRYHILQKAMEDVTRHIQFYLDHRSYQQILLGAVIFSNEFGYLGQTEHAEELIRKINSAESK
;
A
#
# COMPACT_ATOMS: atom_id res chain seq x y z
N ASN A 1 3.83 -3.78 -11.86
CA ASN A 1 4.94 -4.62 -11.38
C ASN A 1 6.26 -3.86 -11.24
N TYR A 2 6.41 -2.77 -11.97
CA TYR A 2 7.65 -2.00 -12.04
C TYR A 2 7.50 -0.63 -11.40
N VAL A 3 6.96 -0.59 -10.17
CA VAL A 3 6.69 0.66 -9.46
C VAL A 3 7.96 1.48 -9.27
N GLY A 4 9.05 0.84 -8.84
CA GLY A 4 10.32 1.55 -8.64
C GLY A 4 10.87 2.16 -9.92
N GLU A 5 10.86 1.41 -11.01
CA GLU A 5 11.32 1.91 -12.31
C GLU A 5 10.44 3.05 -12.82
N THR A 6 9.12 2.96 -12.62
CA THR A 6 8.20 4.01 -12.99
C THR A 6 8.52 5.31 -12.24
N ILE A 7 8.80 5.22 -10.94
CA ILE A 7 9.18 6.37 -10.13
C ILE A 7 10.49 6.97 -10.62
N ASP A 8 11.49 6.13 -10.87
CA ASP A 8 12.79 6.59 -11.35
C ASP A 8 12.67 7.34 -12.68
N MET A 9 11.89 6.80 -13.61
CA MET A 9 11.63 7.47 -14.89
C MET A 9 10.92 8.81 -14.71
N ALA A 10 9.92 8.85 -13.83
CA ALA A 10 9.16 10.07 -13.57
C ALA A 10 10.05 11.16 -12.99
N VAL A 11 10.95 10.82 -12.07
CA VAL A 11 11.92 11.76 -11.52
C VAL A 11 12.81 12.30 -12.62
N ASN A 12 13.35 11.43 -13.48
CA ASN A 12 14.24 11.82 -14.57
C ASN A 12 13.55 12.69 -15.62
N MET A 13 12.24 12.48 -15.84
CA MET A 13 11.47 13.23 -16.81
C MET A 13 10.89 14.53 -16.26
N GLY A 14 11.10 14.82 -14.98
CA GLY A 14 10.58 16.05 -14.36
C GLY A 14 9.08 16.02 -14.09
N VAL A 15 8.48 14.85 -13.99
CA VAL A 15 7.07 14.70 -13.62
C VAL A 15 6.86 15.21 -12.19
N LYS A 16 5.77 15.93 -11.94
CA LYS A 16 5.52 16.58 -10.65
C LYS A 16 4.93 15.63 -9.62
N GLY A 17 4.15 14.63 -10.05
CA GLY A 17 3.53 13.70 -9.13
C GLY A 17 2.91 12.51 -9.82
N ILE A 18 2.67 11.44 -9.06
CA ILE A 18 1.99 10.24 -9.51
C ILE A 18 1.05 9.76 -8.41
N LEU A 19 -0.19 9.47 -8.79
CA LEU A 19 -1.13 8.79 -7.92
C LEU A 19 -1.30 7.35 -8.42
N PHE A 20 -0.89 6.39 -7.58
CA PHE A 20 -1.14 4.98 -7.85
C PHE A 20 -2.50 4.57 -7.30
N ILE A 21 -3.26 3.81 -8.07
CA ILE A 21 -4.50 3.19 -7.61
C ILE A 21 -4.33 1.71 -7.86
N SER A 22 -4.28 0.91 -6.80
CA SER A 22 -3.92 -0.48 -6.95
C SER A 22 -4.63 -1.41 -5.96
N HIS A 23 -4.76 -2.66 -6.39
CA HIS A 23 -5.22 -3.74 -5.54
C HIS A 23 -4.21 -3.99 -4.42
N ILE A 24 -4.72 -4.23 -3.21
CA ILE A 24 -3.89 -4.48 -2.02
C ILE A 24 -2.94 -5.67 -2.22
N GLY A 25 -3.36 -6.69 -2.97
CA GLY A 25 -2.56 -7.87 -3.22
C GLY A 25 -1.20 -7.58 -3.84
N LYS A 26 -1.08 -6.48 -4.57
CA LYS A 26 0.21 -6.02 -5.13
C LYS A 26 0.86 -4.97 -4.25
N PHE A 27 0.11 -3.95 -3.85
CA PHE A 27 0.70 -2.78 -3.17
C PHE A 27 1.06 -3.05 -1.71
N VAL A 28 0.52 -4.09 -1.07
CA VAL A 28 0.97 -4.45 0.27
C VAL A 28 2.47 -4.69 0.33
N LYS A 29 3.07 -5.18 -0.75
CA LYS A 29 4.52 -5.43 -0.83
C LYS A 29 5.34 -4.15 -0.68
N LEU A 30 4.82 -3.01 -1.14
CA LEU A 30 5.51 -1.73 -1.00
C LEU A 30 5.65 -1.32 0.46
N ALA A 31 4.77 -1.78 1.33
CA ALA A 31 4.89 -1.52 2.77
C ALA A 31 6.10 -2.20 3.41
N ALA A 32 6.72 -3.13 2.71
CA ALA A 32 8.00 -3.74 3.09
C ALA A 32 9.17 -3.23 2.23
N GLY A 33 8.94 -2.24 1.38
CA GLY A 33 9.97 -1.71 0.49
C GLY A 33 10.21 -2.54 -0.76
N ILE A 34 9.32 -3.49 -1.07
CA ILE A 34 9.45 -4.32 -2.26
C ILE A 34 8.81 -3.57 -3.44
N MET A 35 9.64 -3.02 -4.31
CA MET A 35 9.19 -2.17 -5.43
C MET A 35 8.80 -2.95 -6.67
N ASN A 36 9.31 -4.15 -6.86
CA ASN A 36 8.85 -5.05 -7.92
C ASN A 36 7.77 -5.97 -7.32
N THR A 37 6.53 -5.71 -7.68
CA THR A 37 5.38 -6.41 -7.07
C THR A 37 5.08 -7.77 -7.69
N HIS A 38 5.85 -8.19 -8.69
CA HIS A 38 5.69 -9.51 -9.29
C HIS A 38 6.11 -10.61 -8.31
N SER A 39 5.29 -11.66 -8.19
CA SER A 39 5.53 -12.75 -7.23
C SER A 39 6.83 -13.51 -7.48
N HIS A 40 7.35 -13.49 -8.70
CA HIS A 40 8.66 -14.10 -9.01
C HIS A 40 9.83 -13.39 -8.32
N SER A 41 9.70 -12.09 -8.06
CA SER A 41 10.78 -11.32 -7.45
C SER A 41 10.78 -11.46 -5.93
N ALA A 42 9.59 -11.40 -5.33
CA ALA A 42 9.43 -11.52 -3.88
C ALA A 42 7.96 -11.73 -3.53
N ASP A 43 7.72 -12.44 -2.46
CA ASP A 43 6.42 -12.46 -1.79
C ASP A 43 6.62 -11.76 -0.43
N GLY A 44 5.94 -12.11 0.60
CA GLY A 44 6.01 -11.46 1.90
C GLY A 44 4.74 -10.74 2.26
N ARG A 45 3.67 -10.94 1.48
CA ARG A 45 2.39 -10.29 1.72
C ARG A 45 1.81 -10.59 3.09
N MET A 46 1.86 -11.86 3.50
CA MET A 46 1.31 -12.26 4.81
C MET A 46 2.16 -11.72 5.95
N GLU A 47 3.47 -11.70 5.79
CA GLU A 47 4.40 -11.14 6.77
C GLU A 47 4.15 -9.64 6.97
N VAL A 48 3.93 -8.89 5.89
CA VAL A 48 3.61 -7.47 5.98
C VAL A 48 2.29 -7.24 6.72
N LEU A 49 1.25 -8.00 6.36
CA LEU A 49 -0.06 -7.87 7.01
C LEU A 49 -0.01 -8.32 8.46
N CYS A 50 0.78 -9.35 8.77
CA CYS A 50 1.00 -9.80 10.13
C CYS A 50 1.68 -8.70 10.97
N ALA A 51 2.73 -8.08 10.42
CA ALA A 51 3.42 -6.99 11.11
C ALA A 51 2.47 -5.80 11.37
N ALA A 52 1.66 -5.43 10.37
CA ALA A 52 0.65 -4.38 10.53
C ALA A 52 -0.37 -4.73 11.60
N ALA A 53 -0.80 -5.99 11.66
CA ALA A 53 -1.72 -6.48 12.66
C ALA A 53 -1.13 -6.35 14.08
N ILE A 54 0.11 -6.79 14.26
CA ILE A 54 0.80 -6.71 15.55
C ILE A 54 0.93 -5.25 16.00
N ARG A 55 1.32 -4.35 15.11
CA ARG A 55 1.41 -2.93 15.44
C ARG A 55 0.05 -2.32 15.76
N SER A 56 -1.02 -2.93 15.27
CA SER A 56 -2.41 -2.50 15.53
C SER A 56 -3.02 -3.16 16.76
N GLY A 57 -2.25 -3.96 17.50
CA GLY A 57 -2.68 -4.57 18.75
C GLY A 57 -3.11 -6.02 18.66
N ALA A 58 -2.83 -6.72 17.56
CA ALA A 58 -3.18 -8.13 17.41
C ALA A 58 -2.45 -8.99 18.44
N ASP A 59 -3.14 -10.02 18.92
CA ASP A 59 -2.54 -11.04 19.76
C ASP A 59 -1.85 -12.11 18.91
N LEU A 60 -1.21 -13.06 19.56
CA LEU A 60 -0.46 -14.13 18.89
C LEU A 60 -1.37 -15.01 18.02
N GLU A 61 -2.59 -15.25 18.48
CA GLU A 61 -3.55 -16.08 17.72
C GLU A 61 -3.91 -15.41 16.40
N CYS A 62 -4.24 -14.12 16.43
CA CYS A 62 -4.53 -13.35 15.21
C CYS A 62 -3.32 -13.37 14.27
N ALA A 63 -2.13 -13.11 14.78
CA ALA A 63 -0.91 -13.10 13.98
C ALA A 63 -0.68 -14.44 13.27
N ARG A 64 -0.87 -15.54 13.98
CA ARG A 64 -0.72 -16.89 13.42
C ARG A 64 -1.76 -17.18 12.34
N GLU A 65 -3.00 -16.74 12.53
CA GLU A 65 -4.05 -16.91 11.52
C GLU A 65 -3.69 -16.17 10.23
N ILE A 66 -3.16 -14.95 10.34
CA ILE A 66 -2.74 -14.19 9.17
C ILE A 66 -1.61 -14.89 8.43
N LEU A 67 -0.61 -15.38 9.16
CA LEU A 67 0.52 -16.08 8.55
C LEU A 67 0.10 -17.36 7.85
N ALA A 68 -1.00 -17.98 8.27
CA ALA A 68 -1.53 -19.20 7.67
C ALA A 68 -2.38 -18.93 6.42
N CYS A 69 -2.71 -17.67 6.12
CA CYS A 69 -3.50 -17.32 4.94
C CYS A 69 -2.69 -17.47 3.66
N ASN A 70 -3.38 -17.77 2.55
CA ASN A 70 -2.76 -17.89 1.24
C ASN A 70 -2.96 -16.63 0.39
N THR A 71 -4.01 -15.87 0.65
CA THR A 71 -4.36 -14.68 -0.14
C THR A 71 -4.52 -13.46 0.77
N THR A 72 -4.36 -12.28 0.17
CA THR A 72 -4.59 -11.03 0.90
C THR A 72 -6.03 -10.90 1.37
N ASP A 73 -7.00 -11.34 0.55
CA ASP A 73 -8.41 -11.28 0.96
C ASP A 73 -8.69 -12.13 2.19
N GLU A 74 -8.12 -13.34 2.27
CA GLU A 74 -8.23 -14.16 3.48
C GLU A 74 -7.67 -13.42 4.70
N ALA A 75 -6.52 -12.79 4.56
CA ALA A 75 -5.89 -12.03 5.65
C ALA A 75 -6.74 -10.82 6.04
N LEU A 76 -7.36 -10.13 5.08
CA LEU A 76 -8.26 -9.02 5.37
C LEU A 76 -9.47 -9.49 6.17
N HIS A 77 -10.01 -10.67 5.87
CA HIS A 77 -11.10 -11.25 6.65
C HIS A 77 -10.68 -11.53 8.10
N VAL A 78 -9.45 -12.01 8.31
CA VAL A 78 -8.93 -12.21 9.67
C VAL A 78 -8.86 -10.86 10.40
N LEU A 79 -8.28 -9.84 9.77
CA LEU A 79 -8.17 -8.49 10.35
C LEU A 79 -9.55 -7.91 10.70
N ASP A 80 -10.53 -8.11 9.82
CA ASP A 80 -11.88 -7.62 10.04
C ASP A 80 -12.56 -8.36 11.20
N ARG A 81 -12.38 -9.67 11.28
CA ARG A 81 -12.95 -10.47 12.36
C ARG A 81 -12.40 -10.07 13.74
N TYR A 82 -11.13 -9.65 13.80
CA TYR A 82 -10.51 -9.15 15.03
C TYR A 82 -10.70 -7.65 15.22
N HIS A 83 -11.47 -6.98 14.37
CA HIS A 83 -11.82 -5.57 14.47
C HIS A 83 -10.63 -4.61 14.40
N ILE A 84 -9.59 -4.99 13.67
CA ILE A 84 -8.38 -4.16 13.49
C ILE A 84 -8.07 -3.86 12.02
N LEU A 85 -9.01 -4.12 11.11
CA LEU A 85 -8.78 -3.91 9.67
C LEU A 85 -8.41 -2.45 9.37
N GLN A 86 -9.16 -1.50 9.88
CA GLN A 86 -8.90 -0.09 9.61
C GLN A 86 -7.53 0.35 10.12
N LYS A 87 -7.19 -0.01 11.35
CA LYS A 87 -5.89 0.33 11.93
C LYS A 87 -4.73 -0.31 11.16
N ALA A 88 -4.90 -1.56 10.75
CA ALA A 88 -3.89 -2.26 9.96
C ALA A 88 -3.69 -1.59 8.60
N MET A 89 -4.77 -1.15 7.95
CA MET A 89 -4.67 -0.46 6.66
C MET A 89 -4.02 0.92 6.81
N GLU A 90 -4.29 1.62 7.88
CA GLU A 90 -3.59 2.89 8.18
C GLU A 90 -2.09 2.66 8.33
N ASP A 91 -1.70 1.59 9.02
CA ASP A 91 -0.29 1.22 9.17
C ASP A 91 0.34 0.86 7.83
N VAL A 92 -0.33 0.06 7.02
CA VAL A 92 0.16 -0.34 5.69
C VAL A 92 0.35 0.89 4.79
N THR A 93 -0.64 1.78 4.72
CA THR A 93 -0.54 2.97 3.87
C THR A 93 0.55 3.92 4.34
N ARG A 94 0.77 4.03 5.64
CA ARG A 94 1.87 4.84 6.17
C ARG A 94 3.23 4.31 5.73
N HIS A 95 3.42 3.00 5.74
CA HIS A 95 4.66 2.38 5.28
C HIS A 95 4.81 2.48 3.76
N ILE A 96 3.72 2.36 3.01
CA ILE A 96 3.75 2.56 1.55
C ILE A 96 4.25 3.97 1.23
N GLN A 97 3.70 5.00 1.89
CA GLN A 97 4.13 6.38 1.66
C GLN A 97 5.61 6.56 1.98
N PHE A 98 6.07 5.98 3.08
CA PHE A 98 7.49 6.03 3.46
C PHE A 98 8.39 5.52 2.33
N TYR A 99 8.07 4.35 1.78
CA TYR A 99 8.92 3.75 0.74
C TYR A 99 8.77 4.43 -0.63
N LEU A 100 7.59 4.97 -0.95
CA LEU A 100 7.43 5.79 -2.15
C LEU A 100 8.33 7.03 -2.07
N ASP A 101 8.28 7.74 -0.95
CA ASP A 101 9.08 8.94 -0.74
C ASP A 101 10.57 8.62 -0.75
N HIS A 102 10.95 7.51 -0.14
CA HIS A 102 12.35 7.07 -0.11
C HIS A 102 12.87 6.77 -1.53
N ARG A 103 12.06 6.10 -2.36
CA ARG A 103 12.47 5.76 -3.73
C ARG A 103 12.67 6.99 -4.60
N SER A 104 11.84 8.01 -4.44
CA SER A 104 11.92 9.24 -5.22
C SER A 104 12.83 10.29 -4.61
N TYR A 105 13.42 10.03 -3.45
CA TYR A 105 14.19 11.00 -2.66
C TYR A 105 13.35 12.26 -2.37
N GLN A 106 12.04 12.11 -2.30
CA GLN A 106 11.08 13.21 -2.09
C GLN A 106 11.10 14.28 -3.19
N GLN A 107 11.59 13.92 -4.38
CA GLN A 107 11.68 14.85 -5.50
C GLN A 107 10.37 15.09 -6.22
N ILE A 108 9.42 14.14 -6.11
CA ILE A 108 8.10 14.24 -6.71
C ILE A 108 7.04 13.87 -5.68
N LEU A 109 5.82 14.35 -5.90
CA LEU A 109 4.69 14.04 -5.03
C LEU A 109 4.14 12.66 -5.39
N LEU A 110 4.21 11.72 -4.45
CA LEU A 110 3.72 10.36 -4.66
C LEU A 110 2.65 10.00 -3.65
N GLY A 111 1.65 9.29 -4.11
CA GLY A 111 0.60 8.76 -3.25
C GLY A 111 -0.03 7.52 -3.86
N ALA A 112 -0.82 6.82 -3.06
CA ALA A 112 -1.49 5.60 -3.47
C ALA A 112 -2.85 5.47 -2.80
N VAL A 113 -3.79 4.93 -3.54
CA VAL A 113 -5.10 4.48 -3.03
C VAL A 113 -5.12 2.96 -3.19
N ILE A 114 -5.46 2.25 -2.13
CA ILE A 114 -5.52 0.78 -2.15
C ILE A 114 -6.94 0.28 -1.96
N PHE A 115 -7.26 -0.80 -2.67
CA PHE A 115 -8.57 -1.42 -2.63
C PHE A 115 -8.47 -2.94 -2.71
N SER A 116 -9.57 -3.62 -2.39
CA SER A 116 -9.72 -5.05 -2.65
C SER A 116 -11.05 -5.29 -3.37
N ASN A 117 -11.18 -6.47 -3.99
CA ASN A 117 -12.42 -6.82 -4.66
C ASN A 117 -13.57 -7.04 -3.68
N GLU A 118 -13.28 -7.60 -2.50
CA GLU A 118 -14.32 -7.91 -1.51
C GLU A 118 -14.63 -6.71 -0.60
N PHE A 119 -13.63 -5.94 -0.20
CA PHE A 119 -13.80 -4.86 0.78
C PHE A 119 -13.91 -3.48 0.14
N GLY A 120 -13.64 -3.37 -1.17
CA GLY A 120 -13.61 -2.07 -1.84
C GLY A 120 -12.45 -1.21 -1.37
N TYR A 121 -12.71 0.07 -1.17
CA TYR A 121 -11.70 1.01 -0.69
C TYR A 121 -11.18 0.59 0.70
N LEU A 122 -9.85 0.50 0.83
CA LEU A 122 -9.20 0.10 2.08
C LEU A 122 -8.47 1.24 2.76
N GLY A 123 -7.96 2.19 1.99
CA GLY A 123 -7.22 3.30 2.54
C GLY A 123 -6.39 4.01 1.49
N GLN A 124 -5.73 5.08 1.92
CA GLN A 124 -4.88 5.86 1.03
C GLN A 124 -3.71 6.44 1.81
N THR A 125 -2.64 6.74 1.09
CA THR A 125 -1.44 7.33 1.68
C THR A 125 -1.65 8.81 1.95
N GLU A 126 -0.74 9.40 2.73
CA GLU A 126 -0.83 10.79 3.19
C GLU A 126 -0.99 11.79 2.04
N HIS A 127 -0.27 11.60 0.94
CA HIS A 127 -0.29 12.56 -0.17
C HIS A 127 -1.34 12.29 -1.24
N ALA A 128 -2.11 11.20 -1.09
CA ALA A 128 -3.11 10.83 -2.09
C ALA A 128 -4.19 11.89 -2.25
N GLU A 129 -4.69 12.46 -1.15
CA GLU A 129 -5.73 13.49 -1.20
C GLU A 129 -5.29 14.73 -1.97
N GLU A 130 -4.07 15.19 -1.73
CA GLU A 130 -3.52 16.34 -2.45
C GLU A 130 -3.42 16.06 -3.95
N LEU A 131 -2.95 14.86 -4.32
CA LEU A 131 -2.87 14.45 -5.72
C LEU A 131 -4.25 14.40 -6.38
N ILE A 132 -5.25 13.85 -5.68
CA ILE A 132 -6.63 13.80 -6.17
C ILE A 132 -7.15 15.21 -6.44
N ARG A 133 -6.93 16.15 -5.51
CA ARG A 133 -7.36 17.53 -5.68
C ARG A 133 -6.70 18.19 -6.89
N LYS A 134 -5.40 17.95 -7.09
CA LYS A 134 -4.66 18.51 -8.23
C LYS A 134 -5.17 17.96 -9.56
N ILE A 135 -5.49 16.67 -9.63
CA ILE A 135 -6.06 16.04 -10.82
C ILE A 135 -7.43 16.65 -11.13
N ASN A 136 -8.30 16.75 -10.14
CA ASN A 136 -9.63 17.34 -10.31
C ASN A 136 -9.56 18.81 -10.73
N SER A 137 -8.65 19.58 -10.15
CA SER A 137 -8.44 20.97 -10.51
C SER A 137 -7.99 21.12 -11.96
N ALA A 138 -7.10 20.25 -12.44
CA ALA A 138 -6.65 20.23 -13.83
C ALA A 138 -7.80 19.90 -14.80
N GLU A 139 -8.66 18.95 -14.44
CA GLU A 139 -9.82 18.57 -15.25
C GLU A 139 -10.88 19.68 -15.31
N SER A 140 -10.97 20.50 -14.27
CA SER A 140 -11.94 21.60 -14.21
C SER A 140 -11.58 22.78 -15.11
N LYS A 141 -10.38 22.79 -15.62
CA LYS A 141 -9.90 23.85 -16.53
C LYS A 141 -10.15 23.48 -17.99
#